data_4a612e4b08429da01ce0ae14842bc7cf
#
_entry.id   4a612e4b08429da01ce0ae14842bc7cf
#
_cell.length_a   1.000
_cell.length_b   1.000
_cell.length_c   1.000
_cell.angle_alpha   90.00
_cell.angle_beta   90.00
_cell.angle_gamma   90.00
#
_symmetry.space_group_name_H-M   'P 1'
#
loop_
_entity.id
_entity.type
_entity.pdbx_description
1 polymer ?
#
loop_
_entity_poly.entity_id
_entity_poly.type
_entity_poly.pdbx_seq_one_letter_code
_entity_poly.pdbx_strand_id
1 'polypeptide(L)'
;NILLQPKDLIKQRRETLGLTQKEFACLLNLKESGDRTISGWERGEHAPTEAKLKIIENLSTFIPFKKSSAKSDFTFIDLFAGIGGIRLPFQDLGGECLFSSEWDKFSIKTYAANFGELPKGDISKISSSEIPSHDILLAGFPCQAFSQAGLRKGFADTRGTMFFEIQRILAAKQPKAFLLENVKQLKGHDKGKTLKTILEILRGENDQNIPDDYPVSEEVRNSMNKKLNYAVDFKVLKANNFGVPQKRERIYIVGFNRDYFDESVDLDRKLFEMFSYLENKRSSARLGDILRN
;
A
#
# COMPACT_ATOMS: atom_id res chain seq x y z
N ASN A 1 -9.66 8.93 32.55
CA ASN A 1 -9.25 9.87 31.50
C ASN A 1 -7.93 10.49 31.93
N ILE A 2 -6.81 10.00 31.39
CA ILE A 2 -5.51 10.66 31.53
C ILE A 2 -5.60 11.90 30.62
N LEU A 3 -5.69 13.08 31.20
CA LEU A 3 -5.61 14.35 30.49
C LEU A 3 -4.21 14.41 29.85
N LEU A 4 -4.13 14.38 28.53
CA LEU A 4 -2.87 14.57 27.81
C LEU A 4 -2.27 15.94 28.16
N GLN A 5 -0.95 15.98 28.34
CA GLN A 5 -0.26 17.27 28.48
C GLN A 5 -0.45 18.08 27.18
N PRO A 6 -0.55 19.41 27.25
CA PRO A 6 -0.74 20.25 26.07
C PRO A 6 0.22 19.95 24.92
N LYS A 7 1.49 19.70 25.21
CA LYS A 7 2.52 19.34 24.22
C LYS A 7 2.19 18.06 23.46
N ASP A 8 1.71 17.05 24.16
CA ASP A 8 1.37 15.73 23.59
C ASP A 8 0.08 15.82 22.78
N LEU A 9 -0.90 16.57 23.24
CA LEU A 9 -2.14 16.86 22.52
C LEU A 9 -1.85 17.59 21.19
N ILE A 10 -1.03 18.63 21.20
CA ILE A 10 -0.68 19.40 20.01
C ILE A 10 -0.01 18.50 18.97
N LYS A 11 0.99 17.75 19.39
CA LYS A 11 1.70 16.78 18.53
C LYS A 11 0.75 15.73 17.96
N GLN A 12 -0.06 15.12 18.82
CA GLN A 12 -1.05 14.12 18.42
C GLN A 12 -2.05 14.67 17.39
N ARG A 13 -2.61 15.87 17.61
CA ARG A 13 -3.55 16.51 16.67
C ARG A 13 -2.91 16.76 15.33
N ARG A 14 -1.69 17.31 15.31
CA ARG A 14 -0.96 17.56 14.07
C ARG A 14 -0.66 16.27 13.30
N GLU A 15 -0.18 15.24 13.99
CA GLU A 15 0.14 13.94 13.38
C GLU A 15 -1.11 13.22 12.86
N THR A 16 -2.20 13.24 13.62
CA THR A 16 -3.49 12.68 13.19
C THR A 16 -4.02 13.37 11.91
N LEU A 17 -3.75 14.67 11.76
CA LEU A 17 -4.10 15.42 10.55
C LEU A 17 -3.07 15.26 9.41
N GLY A 18 -1.98 14.51 9.62
CA GLY A 18 -0.91 14.31 8.65
C GLY A 18 -0.17 15.59 8.27
N LEU A 19 -0.15 16.61 9.14
CA LEU A 19 0.39 17.93 8.85
C LEU A 19 1.84 18.08 9.32
N THR A 20 2.66 18.80 8.55
CA THR A 20 3.95 19.34 9.02
C THR A 20 3.70 20.44 10.05
N GLN A 21 4.70 20.78 10.86
CA GLN A 21 4.61 21.90 11.81
C GLN A 21 4.26 23.22 11.09
N LYS A 22 4.80 23.44 9.88
CA LYS A 22 4.51 24.62 9.07
C LYS A 22 3.04 24.67 8.63
N GLU A 23 2.50 23.57 8.16
CA GLU A 23 1.10 23.48 7.72
C GLU A 23 0.13 23.57 8.89
N PHE A 24 0.48 22.98 10.03
CA PHE A 24 -0.31 23.11 11.24
C PHE A 24 -0.31 24.54 11.77
N ALA A 25 0.83 25.24 11.67
CA ALA A 25 0.90 26.67 11.96
C ALA A 25 -0.01 27.50 11.05
N CYS A 26 -0.02 27.20 9.73
CA CYS A 26 -0.95 27.84 8.79
C CYS A 26 -2.41 27.58 9.16
N LEU A 27 -2.77 26.33 9.49
CA LEU A 27 -4.11 25.96 9.91
C LEU A 27 -4.58 26.76 11.16
N LEU A 28 -3.64 27.03 12.06
CA LEU A 28 -3.92 27.81 13.28
C LEU A 28 -3.77 29.32 13.09
N ASN A 29 -3.60 29.82 11.85
CA ASN A 29 -3.37 31.24 11.55
C ASN A 29 -2.22 31.85 12.37
N LEU A 30 -1.08 31.12 12.46
CA LEU A 30 0.14 31.65 13.03
C LEU A 30 0.94 32.43 11.97
N LYS A 31 1.73 33.41 12.41
CA LYS A 31 2.58 34.25 11.55
C LYS A 31 3.72 33.43 10.90
N GLU A 32 4.55 34.05 10.06
CA GLU A 32 5.58 33.42 9.22
C GLU A 32 6.54 32.45 9.93
N SER A 33 6.82 32.63 11.22
CA SER A 33 7.63 31.70 12.04
C SER A 33 6.82 30.70 12.85
N GLY A 34 5.59 30.45 12.43
CA GLY A 34 4.64 29.59 13.16
C GLY A 34 5.10 28.15 13.34
N ASP A 35 5.91 27.62 12.42
CA ASP A 35 6.56 26.31 12.53
C ASP A 35 7.46 26.19 13.76
N ARG A 36 8.25 27.21 14.06
CA ARG A 36 9.07 27.28 15.29
C ARG A 36 8.20 27.33 16.54
N THR A 37 7.08 28.06 16.48
CA THR A 37 6.11 28.12 17.57
C THR A 37 5.52 26.76 17.85
N ILE A 38 5.05 26.03 16.81
CA ILE A 38 4.54 24.66 16.95
C ILE A 38 5.61 23.73 17.52
N SER A 39 6.84 23.80 17.00
CA SER A 39 7.96 23.03 17.49
C SER A 39 8.24 23.26 18.97
N GLY A 40 8.20 24.53 19.41
CA GLY A 40 8.38 24.89 20.83
C GLY A 40 7.24 24.35 21.71
N TRP A 41 6.00 24.42 21.26
CA TRP A 41 4.86 23.82 21.98
C TRP A 41 4.99 22.30 22.11
N GLU A 42 5.36 21.59 21.04
CA GLU A 42 5.55 20.14 21.04
C GLU A 42 6.72 19.67 21.93
N ARG A 43 7.76 20.50 22.09
CA ARG A 43 8.86 20.24 23.03
C ARG A 43 8.54 20.65 24.48
N GLY A 44 7.44 21.38 24.67
CA GLY A 44 7.06 21.90 26.00
C GLY A 44 7.91 23.08 26.47
N GLU A 45 8.60 23.79 25.56
CA GLU A 45 9.41 24.98 25.86
C GLU A 45 8.52 26.16 26.26
N HIS A 46 7.35 26.24 25.67
CA HIS A 46 6.29 27.18 26.03
C HIS A 46 4.94 26.61 25.64
N ALA A 47 3.86 27.13 26.23
CA ALA A 47 2.51 26.69 25.98
C ALA A 47 1.75 27.66 25.05
N PRO A 48 0.78 27.17 24.24
CA PRO A 48 -0.15 28.06 23.54
C PRO A 48 -1.03 28.82 24.52
N THR A 49 -1.60 29.93 24.07
CA THR A 49 -2.66 30.60 24.84
C THR A 49 -3.86 29.67 25.00
N GLU A 50 -4.66 29.88 26.08
CA GLU A 50 -5.86 29.08 26.33
C GLU A 50 -6.83 29.08 25.15
N ALA A 51 -6.99 30.22 24.47
CA ALA A 51 -7.81 30.34 23.27
C ALA A 51 -7.28 29.46 22.13
N LYS A 52 -5.95 29.42 21.90
CA LYS A 52 -5.33 28.55 20.89
C LYS A 52 -5.45 27.08 21.28
N LEU A 53 -5.27 26.77 22.55
CA LEU A 53 -5.42 25.38 23.03
C LEU A 53 -6.84 24.87 22.81
N LYS A 54 -7.86 25.65 23.10
CA LYS A 54 -9.26 25.31 22.80
C LYS A 54 -9.53 25.11 21.32
N ILE A 55 -8.91 25.92 20.45
CA ILE A 55 -9.01 25.69 18.99
C ILE A 55 -8.40 24.33 18.62
N ILE A 56 -7.22 24.00 19.16
CA ILE A 56 -6.53 22.73 18.90
C ILE A 56 -7.34 21.54 19.44
N GLU A 57 -7.90 21.66 20.64
CA GLU A 57 -8.78 20.65 21.25
C GLU A 57 -10.03 20.36 20.40
N ASN A 58 -10.62 21.40 19.82
CA ASN A 58 -11.83 21.32 19.02
C ASN A 58 -11.56 21.13 17.51
N LEU A 59 -10.30 21.04 17.08
CA LEU A 59 -10.01 20.67 15.70
C LEU A 59 -10.69 19.34 15.37
N SER A 60 -11.54 19.36 14.36
CA SER A 60 -12.17 18.14 13.87
C SER A 60 -11.07 17.16 13.45
N THR A 61 -11.00 16.06 14.15
CA THR A 61 -10.21 14.89 13.78
C THR A 61 -11.07 13.89 13.02
N PHE A 62 -11.97 14.38 12.18
CA PHE A 62 -12.74 13.52 11.30
C PHE A 62 -11.76 12.77 10.39
N ILE A 63 -11.68 11.47 10.61
CA ILE A 63 -10.91 10.54 9.82
C ILE A 63 -11.91 9.86 8.88
N PRO A 64 -11.90 10.18 7.58
CA PRO A 64 -12.92 9.72 6.63
C PRO A 64 -13.11 8.20 6.62
N PHE A 65 -11.99 7.47 6.72
CA PHE A 65 -11.96 6.01 6.60
C PHE A 65 -11.41 5.35 7.87
N LYS A 66 -11.80 5.88 9.04
CA LYS A 66 -11.42 5.28 10.31
C LYS A 66 -11.97 3.85 10.39
N LYS A 67 -11.10 2.92 10.78
CA LYS A 67 -11.50 1.54 11.01
C LYS A 67 -12.61 1.46 12.06
N SER A 68 -13.61 0.60 11.79
CA SER A 68 -14.58 0.18 12.80
C SER A 68 -13.87 -0.55 13.94
N SER A 69 -14.35 -0.38 15.18
CA SER A 69 -13.88 -1.14 16.35
C SER A 69 -14.38 -2.58 16.39
N ALA A 70 -15.12 -3.03 15.37
CA ALA A 70 -15.62 -4.39 15.27
C ALA A 70 -14.46 -5.39 15.08
N LYS A 71 -14.68 -6.65 15.48
CA LYS A 71 -13.72 -7.73 15.25
C LYS A 71 -13.46 -7.87 13.75
N SER A 72 -12.20 -7.97 13.38
CA SER A 72 -11.81 -8.17 11.98
C SER A 72 -11.98 -9.63 11.56
N ASP A 73 -12.44 -9.82 10.32
CA ASP A 73 -12.60 -11.16 9.72
C ASP A 73 -11.27 -11.71 9.19
N PHE A 74 -10.39 -10.84 8.75
CA PHE A 74 -9.05 -11.16 8.25
C PHE A 74 -8.10 -9.98 8.44
N THR A 75 -6.81 -10.24 8.29
CA THR A 75 -5.74 -9.25 8.42
C THR A 75 -5.02 -9.02 7.09
N PHE A 76 -4.53 -7.81 6.86
CA PHE A 76 -3.74 -7.52 5.66
C PHE A 76 -2.67 -6.46 5.90
N ILE A 77 -1.72 -6.39 4.97
CA ILE A 77 -0.75 -5.30 4.87
C ILE A 77 -0.91 -4.58 3.53
N ASP A 78 -0.54 -3.29 3.48
CA ASP A 78 -0.65 -2.44 2.30
C ASP A 78 0.73 -1.83 1.97
N LEU A 79 1.40 -2.38 0.94
CA LEU A 79 2.72 -1.95 0.50
C LEU A 79 2.59 -0.98 -0.67
N PHE A 80 3.47 0.04 -0.70
CA PHE A 80 3.37 1.12 -1.68
C PHE A 80 1.98 1.78 -1.64
N ALA A 81 1.52 2.02 -0.42
CA ALA A 81 0.12 2.29 -0.10
C ALA A 81 -0.45 3.55 -0.76
N GLY A 82 0.40 4.47 -1.23
CA GLY A 82 -0.05 5.72 -1.82
C GLY A 82 -0.94 6.49 -0.84
N ILE A 83 -2.14 6.79 -1.28
CA ILE A 83 -3.17 7.44 -0.45
C ILE A 83 -4.17 6.45 0.19
N GLY A 84 -3.92 5.13 0.05
CA GLY A 84 -4.74 4.05 0.62
C GLY A 84 -5.86 3.53 -0.27
N GLY A 85 -5.74 3.71 -1.59
CA GLY A 85 -6.80 3.32 -2.54
C GLY A 85 -7.06 1.80 -2.59
N ILE A 86 -6.04 0.97 -2.40
CA ILE A 86 -6.20 -0.49 -2.35
C ILE A 86 -6.66 -0.94 -0.96
N ARG A 87 -6.21 -0.27 0.11
CA ARG A 87 -6.62 -0.56 1.49
C ARG A 87 -8.13 -0.45 1.68
N LEU A 88 -8.74 0.62 1.16
CA LEU A 88 -10.13 0.98 1.46
C LEU A 88 -11.12 -0.18 1.21
N PRO A 89 -11.19 -0.81 0.02
CA PRO A 89 -12.13 -1.90 -0.21
C PRO A 89 -11.88 -3.12 0.69
N PHE A 90 -10.64 -3.41 1.07
CA PHE A 90 -10.34 -4.52 1.98
C PHE A 90 -10.76 -4.20 3.41
N GLN A 91 -10.62 -2.95 3.84
CA GLN A 91 -11.14 -2.49 5.13
C GLN A 91 -12.67 -2.54 5.17
N ASP A 92 -13.36 -2.14 4.09
CA ASP A 92 -14.82 -2.18 3.98
C ASP A 92 -15.37 -3.62 4.00
N LEU A 93 -14.57 -4.60 3.56
CA LEU A 93 -14.89 -6.03 3.65
C LEU A 93 -14.61 -6.66 5.04
N GLY A 94 -14.29 -5.87 6.05
CA GLY A 94 -14.02 -6.35 7.42
C GLY A 94 -12.56 -6.66 7.70
N GLY A 95 -11.64 -6.31 6.79
CA GLY A 95 -10.21 -6.53 6.97
C GLY A 95 -9.56 -5.52 7.92
N GLU A 96 -8.51 -5.96 8.61
CA GLU A 96 -7.64 -5.13 9.44
C GLU A 96 -6.29 -4.90 8.78
N CYS A 97 -5.93 -3.63 8.52
CA CYS A 97 -4.61 -3.26 8.08
C CYS A 97 -3.64 -3.27 9.28
N LEU A 98 -2.74 -4.24 9.32
CA LEU A 98 -1.75 -4.35 10.41
C LEU A 98 -0.47 -3.56 10.13
N PHE A 99 -0.18 -3.28 8.87
CA PHE A 99 1.04 -2.62 8.45
C PHE A 99 0.81 -1.95 7.10
N SER A 100 1.38 -0.76 6.92
CA SER A 100 1.44 -0.07 5.64
C SER A 100 2.80 0.58 5.44
N SER A 101 3.27 0.64 4.19
CA SER A 101 4.48 1.34 3.81
C SER A 101 4.25 2.27 2.63
N GLU A 102 4.82 3.47 2.71
CA GLU A 102 4.84 4.48 1.66
C GLU A 102 6.01 5.42 1.89
N TRP A 103 6.73 5.81 0.86
CA TRP A 103 7.92 6.69 0.98
C TRP A 103 7.66 8.13 0.56
N ASP A 104 6.64 8.35 -0.33
CA ASP A 104 6.32 9.70 -0.79
C ASP A 104 5.65 10.51 0.30
N LYS A 105 6.27 11.62 0.65
CA LYS A 105 5.82 12.48 1.77
C LYS A 105 4.42 13.06 1.59
N PHE A 106 3.96 13.25 0.35
CA PHE A 106 2.64 13.81 0.08
C PHE A 106 1.58 12.70 0.17
N SER A 107 1.90 11.52 -0.33
CA SER A 107 1.06 10.33 -0.18
C SER A 107 0.89 9.94 1.28
N ILE A 108 1.99 9.88 2.06
CA ILE A 108 1.97 9.62 3.51
C ILE A 108 1.02 10.57 4.23
N LYS A 109 1.07 11.86 3.90
CA LYS A 109 0.25 12.89 4.50
C LYS A 109 -1.24 12.68 4.22
N THR A 110 -1.57 12.39 2.95
CA THR A 110 -2.94 12.11 2.54
C THR A 110 -3.43 10.79 3.16
N TYR A 111 -2.59 9.76 3.21
CA TYR A 111 -2.90 8.49 3.85
C TYR A 111 -3.22 8.69 5.34
N ALA A 112 -2.39 9.47 6.05
CA ALA A 112 -2.62 9.77 7.47
C ALA A 112 -3.95 10.53 7.68
N ALA A 113 -4.26 11.49 6.82
CA ALA A 113 -5.54 12.20 6.86
C ALA A 113 -6.74 11.28 6.59
N ASN A 114 -6.58 10.29 5.72
CA ASN A 114 -7.62 9.33 5.37
C ASN A 114 -7.91 8.31 6.48
N PHE A 115 -6.85 7.77 7.11
CA PHE A 115 -6.96 6.61 8.00
C PHE A 115 -6.57 6.89 9.46
N GLY A 116 -5.96 8.04 9.76
CA GLY A 116 -5.48 8.38 11.11
C GLY A 116 -4.22 7.60 11.52
N GLU A 117 -3.51 7.02 10.54
CA GLU A 117 -2.33 6.17 10.74
C GLU A 117 -1.21 6.62 9.79
N LEU A 118 0.05 6.55 10.24
CA LEU A 118 1.21 6.87 9.42
C LEU A 118 1.80 5.58 8.81
N PRO A 119 1.97 5.51 7.48
CA PRO A 119 2.74 4.43 6.87
C PRO A 119 4.20 4.43 7.35
N LYS A 120 4.83 3.25 7.34
CA LYS A 120 6.19 3.01 7.87
C LYS A 120 7.33 3.44 6.92
N GLY A 121 7.11 4.30 5.97
CA GLY A 121 8.17 4.78 5.07
C GLY A 121 8.59 3.77 4.00
N ASP A 122 9.86 3.83 3.60
CA ASP A 122 10.44 3.04 2.50
C ASP A 122 10.59 1.56 2.85
N ILE A 123 9.87 0.70 2.15
CA ILE A 123 9.85 -0.74 2.40
C ILE A 123 11.22 -1.41 2.21
N SER A 124 12.08 -0.87 1.37
CA SER A 124 13.44 -1.39 1.16
C SER A 124 14.36 -1.24 2.39
N LYS A 125 13.95 -0.42 3.36
CA LYS A 125 14.68 -0.16 4.61
C LYS A 125 14.08 -0.88 5.83
N ILE A 126 13.03 -1.66 5.63
CA ILE A 126 12.30 -2.35 6.69
C ILE A 126 12.55 -3.85 6.54
N SER A 127 13.09 -4.48 7.59
CA SER A 127 13.29 -5.93 7.58
C SER A 127 11.96 -6.69 7.57
N SER A 128 11.92 -7.86 6.93
CA SER A 128 10.75 -8.73 6.98
C SER A 128 10.38 -9.13 8.41
N SER A 129 11.33 -9.15 9.34
CA SER A 129 11.07 -9.45 10.76
C SER A 129 10.17 -8.41 11.44
N GLU A 130 10.22 -7.16 10.99
CA GLU A 130 9.40 -6.05 11.52
C GLU A 130 7.96 -6.05 10.99
N ILE A 131 7.70 -6.81 9.92
CA ILE A 131 6.38 -6.91 9.32
C ILE A 131 5.58 -7.99 10.05
N PRO A 132 4.37 -7.70 10.55
CA PRO A 132 3.55 -8.70 11.23
C PRO A 132 3.08 -9.81 10.28
N SER A 133 2.75 -10.99 10.85
CA SER A 133 2.04 -12.02 10.10
C SER A 133 0.65 -11.52 9.72
N HIS A 134 0.18 -11.85 8.53
CA HIS A 134 -1.07 -11.35 7.95
C HIS A 134 -1.66 -12.36 6.98
N ASP A 135 -2.95 -12.24 6.71
CA ASP A 135 -3.65 -13.15 5.80
C ASP A 135 -3.45 -12.74 4.32
N ILE A 136 -3.44 -11.44 4.04
CA ILE A 136 -3.40 -10.92 2.65
C ILE A 136 -2.32 -9.85 2.51
N LEU A 137 -1.50 -9.94 1.46
CA LEU A 137 -0.57 -8.89 1.06
C LEU A 137 -1.16 -8.08 -0.09
N LEU A 138 -1.29 -6.77 0.08
CA LEU A 138 -1.70 -5.82 -0.95
C LEU A 138 -0.50 -4.99 -1.37
N ALA A 139 -0.32 -4.76 -2.69
CA ALA A 139 0.75 -3.91 -3.18
C ALA A 139 0.43 -3.27 -4.54
N GLY A 140 0.42 -1.94 -4.57
CA GLY A 140 0.39 -1.14 -5.80
C GLY A 140 1.80 -0.69 -6.18
N PHE A 141 2.64 -1.60 -6.70
CA PHE A 141 4.06 -1.32 -6.89
C PHE A 141 4.37 -0.54 -8.19
N PRO A 142 5.43 0.30 -8.21
CA PRO A 142 5.79 1.10 -9.39
C PRO A 142 6.32 0.25 -10.55
N CYS A 143 5.88 0.55 -11.77
CA CYS A 143 6.24 -0.17 -13.00
C CYS A 143 7.62 0.20 -13.59
N GLN A 144 8.29 1.23 -13.07
CA GLN A 144 9.33 1.97 -13.82
C GLN A 144 10.70 1.28 -13.95
N ALA A 145 10.83 0.03 -13.63
CA ALA A 145 12.13 -0.57 -13.49
C ALA A 145 12.50 -1.74 -14.40
N PHE A 146 11.59 -2.16 -15.20
CA PHE A 146 11.92 -3.19 -16.19
C PHE A 146 12.18 -2.60 -17.59
N SER A 147 12.42 -1.28 -17.70
CA SER A 147 12.62 -0.59 -18.99
C SER A 147 14.06 -0.69 -19.47
N GLN A 148 14.18 -1.21 -20.66
CA GLN A 148 15.32 -1.20 -21.57
C GLN A 148 16.47 -2.17 -21.28
N ALA A 149 16.48 -3.20 -22.10
CA ALA A 149 17.56 -4.13 -22.40
C ALA A 149 17.78 -5.34 -21.49
N GLY A 150 16.94 -6.38 -21.68
CA GLY A 150 17.30 -7.78 -21.35
C GLY A 150 17.65 -8.04 -19.87
N LEU A 151 17.58 -9.29 -19.45
CA LEU A 151 17.95 -9.74 -18.08
C LEU A 151 19.29 -9.18 -17.54
N ARG A 152 20.18 -8.69 -18.42
CA ARG A 152 21.47 -8.05 -18.03
C ARG A 152 21.42 -6.53 -17.89
N LYS A 153 20.37 -5.83 -18.35
CA LYS A 153 20.24 -4.36 -18.25
C LYS A 153 18.92 -3.91 -17.58
N GLY A 154 17.87 -4.73 -17.56
CA GLY A 154 16.58 -4.41 -16.94
C GLY A 154 16.59 -4.40 -15.41
N PHE A 155 17.59 -5.04 -14.82
CA PHE A 155 17.81 -5.02 -13.37
C PHE A 155 18.61 -3.79 -12.88
N ALA A 156 19.19 -2.96 -13.74
CA ALA A 156 20.06 -1.86 -13.33
C ALA A 156 19.35 -0.60 -12.83
N ASP A 157 18.02 -0.52 -12.90
CA ASP A 157 17.26 0.60 -12.34
C ASP A 157 16.73 0.22 -10.95
N THR A 158 17.08 0.99 -9.93
CA THR A 158 16.67 0.82 -8.52
C THR A 158 15.16 0.64 -8.31
N ARG A 159 14.35 0.94 -9.31
CA ARG A 159 12.90 0.80 -9.29
C ARG A 159 12.38 -0.59 -9.66
N GLY A 160 13.17 -1.45 -10.33
CA GLY A 160 12.90 -2.89 -10.55
C GLY A 160 13.04 -3.73 -9.30
N THR A 161 13.72 -3.17 -8.32
CA THR A 161 13.91 -3.81 -7.01
C THR A 161 12.61 -3.92 -6.21
N MET A 162 11.60 -3.09 -6.50
CA MET A 162 10.36 -3.05 -5.69
C MET A 162 9.53 -4.33 -5.77
N PHE A 163 9.53 -5.03 -6.91
CA PHE A 163 8.92 -6.36 -6.98
C PHE A 163 9.65 -7.37 -6.09
N PHE A 164 10.97 -7.29 -6.00
CA PHE A 164 11.75 -8.18 -5.14
C PHE A 164 11.52 -7.91 -3.65
N GLU A 165 11.15 -6.68 -3.28
CA GLU A 165 10.69 -6.39 -1.92
C GLU A 165 9.37 -7.13 -1.61
N ILE A 166 8.45 -7.18 -2.58
CA ILE A 166 7.23 -7.99 -2.45
C ILE A 166 7.56 -9.46 -2.32
N GLN A 167 8.42 -9.99 -3.22
CA GLN A 167 8.84 -11.38 -3.22
C GLN A 167 9.48 -11.79 -1.87
N ARG A 168 10.38 -10.97 -1.32
CA ARG A 168 11.03 -11.23 -0.04
C ARG A 168 10.00 -11.32 1.11
N ILE A 169 8.99 -10.45 1.12
CA ILE A 169 7.94 -10.46 2.14
C ILE A 169 7.03 -11.68 1.96
N LEU A 170 6.66 -12.02 0.72
CA LEU A 170 5.91 -13.25 0.43
C LEU A 170 6.67 -14.49 0.89
N ALA A 171 7.99 -14.56 0.64
CA ALA A 171 8.83 -15.68 1.06
C ALA A 171 8.96 -15.78 2.58
N ALA A 172 9.04 -14.64 3.29
CA ALA A 172 9.18 -14.59 4.74
C ALA A 172 7.86 -14.85 5.48
N LYS A 173 6.73 -14.30 5.01
CA LYS A 173 5.45 -14.29 5.73
C LYS A 173 4.45 -15.30 5.21
N GLN A 174 4.55 -15.73 3.95
CA GLN A 174 3.68 -16.71 3.32
C GLN A 174 2.18 -16.47 3.57
N PRO A 175 1.66 -15.26 3.27
CA PRO A 175 0.24 -14.98 3.44
C PRO A 175 -0.63 -15.93 2.63
N LYS A 176 -1.90 -16.08 3.02
CA LYS A 176 -2.88 -16.93 2.34
C LYS A 176 -3.14 -16.49 0.90
N ALA A 177 -3.09 -15.16 0.68
CA ALA A 177 -3.33 -14.56 -0.62
C ALA A 177 -2.54 -13.27 -0.79
N PHE A 178 -2.43 -12.83 -2.03
CA PHE A 178 -1.97 -11.48 -2.35
C PHE A 178 -2.76 -10.87 -3.51
N LEU A 179 -2.80 -9.54 -3.53
CA LEU A 179 -3.26 -8.75 -4.67
C LEU A 179 -2.18 -7.72 -5.02
N LEU A 180 -1.65 -7.80 -6.24
CA LEU A 180 -0.70 -6.84 -6.78
C LEU A 180 -1.36 -6.01 -7.87
N GLU A 181 -1.14 -4.70 -7.86
CA GLU A 181 -1.63 -3.77 -8.89
C GLU A 181 -0.47 -3.12 -9.61
N ASN A 182 -0.62 -2.94 -10.93
CA ASN A 182 0.33 -2.18 -11.72
C ASN A 182 -0.36 -1.53 -12.93
N VAL A 183 0.36 -0.70 -13.68
CA VAL A 183 -0.14 -0.15 -14.94
C VAL A 183 -0.28 -1.25 -16.00
N LYS A 184 -1.27 -1.13 -16.92
CA LYS A 184 -1.51 -2.15 -17.95
C LYS A 184 -0.30 -2.42 -18.84
N GLN A 185 0.59 -1.42 -18.98
CA GLN A 185 1.81 -1.52 -19.81
C GLN A 185 2.75 -2.64 -19.34
N LEU A 186 2.67 -3.08 -18.08
CA LEU A 186 3.41 -4.22 -17.58
C LEU A 186 3.16 -5.49 -18.42
N LYS A 187 1.94 -5.68 -18.94
CA LYS A 187 1.58 -6.82 -19.78
C LYS A 187 2.41 -6.91 -21.06
N GLY A 188 2.72 -5.76 -21.67
CA GLY A 188 3.49 -5.69 -22.93
C GLY A 188 4.96 -5.35 -22.74
N HIS A 189 5.39 -5.08 -21.52
CA HIS A 189 6.75 -4.65 -21.22
C HIS A 189 7.77 -5.73 -21.60
N ASP A 190 8.85 -5.31 -22.30
CA ASP A 190 9.85 -6.22 -22.88
C ASP A 190 9.23 -7.43 -23.63
N LYS A 191 8.27 -7.13 -24.52
CA LYS A 191 7.52 -8.15 -25.28
C LYS A 191 6.84 -9.21 -24.40
N GLY A 192 6.41 -8.80 -23.18
CA GLY A 192 5.73 -9.65 -22.20
C GLY A 192 6.66 -10.45 -21.28
N LYS A 193 7.98 -10.39 -21.47
CA LYS A 193 8.94 -11.15 -20.67
C LYS A 193 8.90 -10.77 -19.20
N THR A 194 8.77 -9.47 -18.90
CA THR A 194 8.70 -8.97 -17.53
C THR A 194 7.57 -9.58 -16.74
N LEU A 195 6.35 -9.53 -17.27
CA LEU A 195 5.20 -10.15 -16.61
C LEU A 195 5.37 -11.65 -16.47
N LYS A 196 5.87 -12.33 -17.52
CA LYS A 196 6.15 -13.76 -17.46
C LYS A 196 7.10 -14.11 -16.31
N THR A 197 8.22 -13.39 -16.17
CA THR A 197 9.18 -13.61 -15.06
C THR A 197 8.55 -13.37 -13.69
N ILE A 198 7.74 -12.31 -13.54
CA ILE A 198 7.00 -12.05 -12.29
C ILE A 198 6.10 -13.24 -11.94
N LEU A 199 5.33 -13.75 -12.91
CA LEU A 199 4.42 -14.87 -12.68
C LEU A 199 5.17 -16.15 -12.34
N GLU A 200 6.29 -16.44 -13.04
CA GLU A 200 7.16 -17.59 -12.77
C GLU A 200 7.73 -17.55 -11.34
N ILE A 201 8.21 -16.38 -10.89
CA ILE A 201 8.71 -16.20 -9.52
C ILE A 201 7.59 -16.46 -8.50
N LEU A 202 6.41 -15.87 -8.71
CA LEU A 202 5.27 -16.01 -7.80
C LEU A 202 4.75 -17.46 -7.73
N ARG A 203 4.88 -18.23 -8.81
CA ARG A 203 4.50 -19.66 -8.88
C ARG A 203 5.61 -20.60 -8.38
N GLY A 204 6.82 -20.08 -8.14
CA GLY A 204 7.99 -20.91 -7.80
C GLY A 204 8.59 -21.68 -8.97
N GLU A 205 8.29 -21.28 -10.20
CA GLU A 205 8.76 -21.90 -11.44
C GLU A 205 10.09 -21.33 -11.94
N ASN A 206 10.55 -20.21 -11.36
CA ASN A 206 11.76 -19.52 -11.77
C ASN A 206 13.00 -20.06 -11.04
N ASP A 207 14.00 -20.51 -11.81
CA ASP A 207 15.31 -20.95 -11.30
C ASP A 207 16.41 -19.89 -11.46
N GLN A 208 16.08 -18.67 -11.92
CA GLN A 208 17.03 -17.60 -12.13
C GLN A 208 17.43 -16.91 -10.84
N ASN A 209 18.72 -16.80 -10.59
CA ASN A 209 19.28 -16.02 -9.51
C ASN A 209 19.40 -14.55 -9.90
N ILE A 210 19.26 -13.67 -8.91
CA ILE A 210 19.60 -12.24 -9.08
C ILE A 210 21.12 -12.14 -9.28
N PRO A 211 21.61 -11.43 -10.33
CA PRO A 211 23.03 -11.21 -10.57
C PRO A 211 23.72 -10.60 -9.33
N ASP A 212 24.97 -10.98 -9.05
CA ASP A 212 25.69 -10.56 -7.85
C ASP A 212 25.92 -9.05 -7.76
N ASP A 213 26.06 -8.40 -8.91
CA ASP A 213 26.22 -6.95 -9.04
C ASP A 213 24.90 -6.16 -8.96
N TYR A 214 23.77 -6.86 -8.78
CA TYR A 214 22.46 -6.21 -8.74
C TYR A 214 22.21 -5.54 -7.38
N PRO A 215 21.76 -4.27 -7.35
CA PRO A 215 21.65 -3.49 -6.11
C PRO A 215 20.40 -3.84 -5.29
N VAL A 216 20.34 -5.02 -4.72
CA VAL A 216 19.32 -5.47 -3.76
C VAL A 216 19.94 -5.79 -2.43
N SER A 217 19.13 -5.77 -1.37
CA SER A 217 19.57 -6.17 -0.04
C SER A 217 19.93 -7.67 0.01
N GLU A 218 20.76 -8.04 0.97
CA GLU A 218 21.09 -9.45 1.23
C GLU A 218 19.83 -10.25 1.59
N GLU A 219 18.88 -9.65 2.29
CA GLU A 219 17.60 -10.28 2.63
C GLU A 219 16.80 -10.63 1.36
N VAL A 220 16.78 -9.74 0.36
CA VAL A 220 16.18 -10.04 -0.97
C VAL A 220 16.91 -11.21 -1.64
N ARG A 221 18.26 -11.22 -1.68
CA ARG A 221 19.01 -12.32 -2.28
C ARG A 221 18.68 -13.64 -1.64
N ASN A 222 18.73 -13.68 -0.31
CA ASN A 222 18.45 -14.89 0.46
C ASN A 222 17.02 -15.38 0.25
N SER A 223 16.07 -14.48 0.09
CA SER A 223 14.65 -14.82 -0.15
C SER A 223 14.42 -15.51 -1.50
N MET A 224 15.25 -15.25 -2.52
CA MET A 224 15.13 -15.88 -3.84
C MET A 224 15.45 -17.38 -3.79
N ASN A 225 16.21 -17.84 -2.79
CA ASN A 225 16.46 -19.27 -2.57
C ASN A 225 15.21 -20.02 -2.08
N LYS A 226 14.21 -19.29 -1.57
CA LYS A 226 12.93 -19.87 -1.13
C LYS A 226 11.90 -19.72 -2.26
N LYS A 227 11.60 -20.83 -2.91
CA LYS A 227 10.55 -20.88 -3.94
C LYS A 227 9.20 -20.56 -3.32
N LEU A 228 8.47 -19.68 -3.94
CA LEU A 228 7.06 -19.42 -3.61
C LEU A 228 6.19 -20.55 -4.18
N ASN A 229 5.00 -20.73 -3.64
CA ASN A 229 4.07 -21.78 -4.10
C ASN A 229 2.64 -21.23 -4.18
N TYR A 230 2.43 -20.26 -5.10
CA TYR A 230 1.11 -19.67 -5.29
C TYR A 230 0.46 -20.12 -6.60
N ALA A 231 -0.83 -20.38 -6.56
CA ALA A 231 -1.66 -20.34 -7.77
C ALA A 231 -1.83 -18.87 -8.15
N VAL A 232 -1.46 -18.50 -9.37
CA VAL A 232 -1.41 -17.07 -9.77
C VAL A 232 -2.04 -16.88 -11.14
N ASP A 233 -2.92 -15.89 -11.24
CA ASP A 233 -3.45 -15.41 -12.51
C ASP A 233 -3.56 -13.88 -12.51
N PHE A 234 -3.79 -13.28 -13.68
CA PHE A 234 -3.87 -11.83 -13.82
C PHE A 234 -4.93 -11.39 -14.80
N LYS A 235 -5.43 -10.17 -14.59
CA LYS A 235 -6.37 -9.53 -15.52
C LYS A 235 -6.11 -8.05 -15.65
N VAL A 236 -6.28 -7.50 -16.85
CA VAL A 236 -6.34 -6.05 -17.06
C VAL A 236 -7.80 -5.61 -16.94
N LEU A 237 -8.09 -4.79 -15.94
CA LEU A 237 -9.42 -4.27 -15.67
C LEU A 237 -9.47 -2.76 -15.95
N LYS A 238 -10.65 -2.29 -16.35
CA LYS A 238 -10.92 -0.88 -16.65
C LYS A 238 -11.91 -0.33 -15.62
N ALA A 239 -11.55 0.73 -14.93
CA ALA A 239 -12.38 1.32 -13.88
C ALA A 239 -13.80 1.70 -14.36
N ASN A 240 -13.92 2.17 -15.60
CA ASN A 240 -15.21 2.52 -16.17
C ASN A 240 -16.15 1.32 -16.44
N ASN A 241 -15.67 0.09 -16.36
CA ASN A 241 -16.49 -1.11 -16.42
C ASN A 241 -17.09 -1.50 -15.06
N PHE A 242 -16.70 -0.78 -13.99
CA PHE A 242 -17.08 -1.08 -12.61
C PHE A 242 -17.71 0.12 -11.90
N GLY A 243 -18.44 0.96 -12.63
CA GLY A 243 -19.20 2.07 -12.06
C GLY A 243 -18.39 3.33 -11.75
N VAL A 244 -17.12 3.42 -12.20
CA VAL A 244 -16.29 4.62 -12.04
C VAL A 244 -16.15 5.32 -13.39
N PRO A 245 -16.56 6.59 -13.56
CA PRO A 245 -16.49 7.31 -14.85
C PRO A 245 -15.07 7.80 -15.17
N GLN A 246 -14.09 6.90 -15.05
CA GLN A 246 -12.68 7.16 -15.32
C GLN A 246 -12.09 6.09 -16.25
N LYS A 247 -11.43 6.52 -17.31
CA LYS A 247 -10.66 5.62 -18.20
C LYS A 247 -9.32 5.25 -17.56
N ARG A 248 -9.36 4.40 -16.52
CA ARG A 248 -8.17 3.89 -15.82
C ARG A 248 -8.07 2.39 -16.04
N GLU A 249 -7.02 1.95 -16.74
CA GLU A 249 -6.73 0.54 -16.94
C GLU A 249 -5.56 0.12 -16.05
N ARG A 250 -5.74 -0.99 -15.33
CA ARG A 250 -4.71 -1.56 -14.46
C ARG A 250 -4.66 -3.07 -14.61
N ILE A 251 -3.46 -3.61 -14.50
CA ILE A 251 -3.27 -5.04 -14.35
C ILE A 251 -3.36 -5.39 -12.86
N TYR A 252 -4.14 -6.39 -12.56
CA TYR A 252 -4.25 -6.99 -11.23
C TYR A 252 -3.72 -8.42 -11.32
N ILE A 253 -2.79 -8.75 -10.42
CA ILE A 253 -2.21 -10.08 -10.30
C ILE A 253 -2.67 -10.61 -8.93
N VAL A 254 -3.34 -11.75 -8.92
CA VAL A 254 -3.88 -12.36 -7.69
C VAL A 254 -3.24 -13.71 -7.51
N GLY A 255 -2.87 -14.02 -6.26
CA GLY A 255 -2.33 -15.33 -5.91
C GLY A 255 -2.92 -15.88 -4.63
N PHE A 256 -3.10 -17.20 -4.62
CA PHE A 256 -3.50 -17.99 -3.45
C PHE A 256 -2.40 -18.98 -3.11
N ASN A 257 -2.00 -19.03 -1.85
CA ASN A 257 -0.94 -19.90 -1.36
C ASN A 257 -1.40 -21.37 -1.38
N ARG A 258 -0.76 -22.22 -2.20
CA ARG A 258 -1.10 -23.64 -2.32
C ARG A 258 -0.84 -24.43 -1.03
N ASP A 259 0.12 -23.99 -0.21
CA ASP A 259 0.44 -24.66 1.05
C ASP A 259 -0.60 -24.39 2.16
N TYR A 260 -1.50 -23.41 1.95
CA TYR A 260 -2.52 -23.04 2.92
C TYR A 260 -3.88 -23.70 2.65
N PHE A 261 -4.23 -23.90 1.39
CA PHE A 261 -5.51 -24.47 0.99
C PHE A 261 -5.43 -25.99 0.84
N ASP A 262 -6.54 -26.67 1.07
CA ASP A 262 -6.64 -28.12 0.88
C ASP A 262 -6.35 -28.49 -0.60
N GLU A 263 -5.62 -29.61 -0.81
CA GLU A 263 -5.22 -30.08 -2.16
C GLU A 263 -6.43 -30.41 -3.06
N SER A 264 -7.60 -30.66 -2.48
CA SER A 264 -8.85 -30.86 -3.24
C SER A 264 -9.39 -29.58 -3.89
N VAL A 265 -8.89 -28.40 -3.49
CA VAL A 265 -9.31 -27.13 -4.03
C VAL A 265 -8.48 -26.79 -5.27
N ASP A 266 -9.09 -26.82 -6.44
CA ASP A 266 -8.46 -26.34 -7.68
C ASP A 266 -8.38 -24.79 -7.68
N LEU A 267 -7.28 -24.26 -7.16
CA LEU A 267 -7.06 -22.82 -7.03
C LEU A 267 -6.91 -22.12 -8.39
N ASP A 268 -6.35 -22.79 -9.41
CA ASP A 268 -6.21 -22.22 -10.74
C ASP A 268 -7.59 -22.05 -11.39
N ARG A 269 -8.44 -23.04 -11.26
CA ARG A 269 -9.83 -22.96 -11.68
C ARG A 269 -10.59 -21.86 -10.94
N LYS A 270 -10.39 -21.72 -9.63
CA LYS A 270 -11.02 -20.65 -8.82
C LYS A 270 -10.61 -19.26 -9.27
N LEU A 271 -9.34 -19.04 -9.59
CA LEU A 271 -8.85 -17.78 -10.16
C LEU A 271 -9.48 -17.48 -11.51
N PHE A 272 -9.55 -18.48 -12.39
CA PHE A 272 -10.21 -18.35 -13.69
C PHE A 272 -11.70 -17.98 -13.55
N GLU A 273 -12.43 -18.68 -12.68
CA GLU A 273 -13.84 -18.42 -12.39
C GLU A 273 -14.04 -17.00 -11.84
N MET A 274 -13.18 -16.54 -10.91
CA MET A 274 -13.20 -15.18 -10.35
C MET A 274 -13.04 -14.11 -11.44
N PHE A 275 -12.05 -14.23 -12.29
CA PHE A 275 -11.83 -13.25 -13.35
C PHE A 275 -12.92 -13.29 -14.43
N SER A 276 -13.45 -14.47 -14.74
CA SER A 276 -14.60 -14.63 -15.64
C SER A 276 -15.86 -13.97 -15.08
N TYR A 277 -16.12 -14.12 -13.77
CA TYR A 277 -17.21 -13.44 -13.09
C TYR A 277 -17.08 -11.93 -13.19
N LEU A 278 -15.89 -11.37 -12.98
CA LEU A 278 -15.65 -9.91 -13.08
C LEU A 278 -15.88 -9.40 -14.50
N GLU A 279 -15.58 -10.16 -15.53
CA GLU A 279 -15.86 -9.79 -16.93
C GLU A 279 -17.35 -9.69 -17.22
N ASN A 280 -18.17 -10.52 -16.60
CA ASN A 280 -19.61 -10.56 -16.80
C ASN A 280 -20.37 -9.56 -15.91
N LYS A 281 -19.79 -9.10 -14.80
CA LYS A 281 -20.36 -8.14 -13.83
C LYS A 281 -20.02 -6.69 -14.15
N ARG A 282 -20.06 -6.29 -15.42
CA ARG A 282 -19.77 -4.93 -15.82
C ARG A 282 -20.92 -3.99 -15.47
N SER A 283 -20.60 -2.84 -14.89
CA SER A 283 -21.51 -1.72 -14.70
C SER A 283 -20.86 -0.45 -15.23
N SER A 284 -21.63 0.44 -15.82
CA SER A 284 -21.12 1.74 -16.30
C SER A 284 -21.80 2.87 -15.51
N ALA A 285 -21.03 3.89 -15.14
CA ALA A 285 -21.54 5.14 -14.61
C ALA A 285 -21.12 6.29 -15.51
N ARG A 286 -21.95 7.31 -15.62
CA ARG A 286 -21.62 8.57 -16.28
C ARG A 286 -21.24 9.60 -15.21
N LEU A 287 -20.42 10.58 -15.58
CA LEU A 287 -20.04 11.65 -14.65
C LEU A 287 -21.26 12.35 -14.04
N GLY A 288 -22.33 12.56 -14.85
CA GLY A 288 -23.58 13.15 -14.39
C GLY A 288 -24.32 12.33 -13.32
N ASP A 289 -24.10 11.03 -13.23
CA ASP A 289 -24.74 10.18 -12.22
C ASP A 289 -24.09 10.37 -10.84
N ILE A 290 -22.82 10.79 -10.82
CA ILE A 290 -22.07 11.10 -9.59
C ILE A 290 -22.31 12.53 -9.11
N LEU A 291 -22.52 13.47 -10.05
CA LEU A 291 -22.70 14.89 -9.71
C LEU A 291 -24.15 15.23 -9.26
N ARG A 292 -25.07 14.29 -9.30
CA ARG A 292 -26.48 14.48 -8.90
C ARG A 292 -26.78 14.06 -7.46
N ASN A 293 -25.82 13.48 -6.78
CA ASN A 293 -25.86 13.15 -5.35
C ASN A 293 -24.97 14.11 -4.57
#